data_0de63617d611ed924be0242b187e78d1
#
_entry.id   0de63617d611ed924be0242b187e78d1
#
_cell.length_a   1.000
_cell.length_b   1.000
_cell.length_c   1.000
_cell.angle_alpha   90.00
_cell.angle_beta   90.00
_cell.angle_gamma   90.00
#
_symmetry.space_group_name_H-M   'P 1'
#
loop_
_entity.id
_entity.type
_entity.pdbx_description
1 polymer ?
#
loop_
_entity_poly.entity_id
_entity_poly.type
_entity_poly.pdbx_seq_one_letter_code
_entity_poly.pdbx_strand_id
1 'polypeptide(L)'
;QVEWKPLGEVGEYSKIRISSENLNETNYVGVDNLLQNRAGKTTSNYVPNEGKSTGYIENDILIGNIRPYLKKIWYADCNGGTNGDVLVIHTTDKNINPKFLYQILADERFFDYNMQHAKGAKMPRGNKEKIMEYLIPVPYPNDLEKSINEQEKIVSILDKFNILTSSITEGLPREIELRQKQYEYYRNMLLSFPREEK
;
A
#
# COMPACT_ATOMS: atom_id res chain seq x y z
N GLN A 1 -25.34 10.79 3.35
CA GLN A 1 -25.65 10.42 1.95
C GLN A 1 -24.35 10.03 1.27
N VAL A 2 -24.33 8.91 0.53
CA VAL A 2 -23.15 8.40 -0.18
C VAL A 2 -23.58 8.07 -1.60
N GLU A 3 -22.79 8.48 -2.58
CA GLU A 3 -22.90 8.06 -3.98
C GLU A 3 -21.79 7.05 -4.30
N TRP A 4 -22.08 6.05 -5.11
CA TRP A 4 -21.11 5.07 -5.56
C TRP A 4 -20.74 5.34 -7.02
N LYS A 5 -19.47 5.66 -7.29
CA LYS A 5 -18.97 5.94 -8.63
C LYS A 5 -17.97 4.88 -9.06
N PRO A 6 -17.98 4.44 -10.32
CA PRO A 6 -16.87 3.64 -10.88
C PRO A 6 -15.52 4.35 -10.71
N LEU A 7 -14.47 3.60 -10.44
CA LEU A 7 -13.10 4.14 -10.33
C LEU A 7 -12.72 4.98 -11.56
N GLY A 8 -13.14 4.57 -12.75
CA GLY A 8 -12.88 5.29 -14.00
C GLY A 8 -13.56 6.66 -14.13
N GLU A 9 -14.51 7.00 -13.27
CA GLU A 9 -15.11 8.35 -13.18
C GLU A 9 -14.34 9.27 -12.23
N VAL A 10 -13.57 8.71 -11.28
CA VAL A 10 -12.84 9.48 -10.26
C VAL A 10 -11.33 9.44 -10.44
N GLY A 11 -10.85 8.56 -11.32
CA GLY A 11 -9.42 8.40 -11.62
C GLY A 11 -9.18 7.82 -13.00
N GLU A 12 -7.96 7.92 -13.48
CA GLU A 12 -7.54 7.33 -14.75
C GLU A 12 -6.18 6.66 -14.63
N TYR A 13 -5.85 5.78 -15.56
CA TYR A 13 -4.49 5.27 -15.69
C TYR A 13 -3.55 6.34 -16.21
N SER A 14 -2.38 6.48 -15.58
CA SER A 14 -1.38 7.45 -16.01
C SER A 14 -1.00 7.27 -17.47
N LYS A 15 -1.00 8.39 -18.20
CA LYS A 15 -0.53 8.52 -19.59
C LYS A 15 0.86 9.18 -19.66
N ILE A 16 1.42 9.55 -18.51
CA ILE A 16 2.73 10.20 -18.40
C ILE A 16 3.80 9.23 -18.88
N ARG A 17 4.80 9.75 -19.61
CA ARG A 17 5.98 9.02 -20.03
C ARG A 17 7.22 9.71 -19.52
N ILE A 18 8.09 8.94 -18.85
CA ILE A 18 9.34 9.43 -18.28
C ILE A 18 10.52 8.70 -18.95
N SER A 19 11.58 9.45 -19.29
CA SER A 19 12.81 8.86 -19.84
C SER A 19 13.56 8.09 -18.75
N SER A 20 14.22 7.01 -19.12
CA SER A 20 15.10 6.24 -18.24
C SER A 20 16.19 7.09 -17.59
N GLU A 21 16.67 8.12 -18.26
CA GLU A 21 17.67 9.06 -17.73
C GLU A 21 17.25 9.79 -16.46
N ASN A 22 15.93 9.93 -16.25
CA ASN A 22 15.33 10.57 -15.06
C ASN A 22 14.97 9.56 -13.98
N LEU A 23 15.33 8.29 -14.15
CA LEU A 23 15.02 7.22 -13.22
C LEU A 23 16.26 6.78 -12.47
N ASN A 24 16.07 6.42 -11.20
CA ASN A 24 17.08 5.86 -10.33
C ASN A 24 16.46 4.79 -9.41
N GLU A 25 17.25 4.19 -8.56
CA GLU A 25 16.82 3.12 -7.65
C GLU A 25 15.74 3.55 -6.65
N THR A 26 15.61 4.86 -6.35
CA THR A 26 14.64 5.38 -5.37
C THR A 26 13.31 5.74 -6.00
N ASN A 27 13.28 6.13 -7.28
CA ASN A 27 12.09 6.58 -7.99
C ASN A 27 11.61 5.63 -9.11
N TYR A 28 12.29 4.50 -9.34
CA TYR A 28 11.76 3.44 -10.20
C TYR A 28 11.02 2.39 -9.36
N VAL A 29 9.78 2.08 -9.77
CA VAL A 29 8.90 1.14 -9.07
C VAL A 29 8.51 0.00 -10.03
N GLY A 30 9.10 -1.17 -9.82
CA GLY A 30 8.67 -2.42 -10.45
C GLY A 30 7.81 -3.25 -9.50
N VAL A 31 7.23 -4.33 -10.01
CA VAL A 31 6.51 -5.29 -9.15
C VAL A 31 7.41 -5.87 -8.06
N ASP A 32 8.71 -6.00 -8.33
CA ASP A 32 9.66 -6.65 -7.42
C ASP A 32 9.96 -5.81 -6.18
N ASN A 33 9.98 -4.49 -6.31
CA ASN A 33 10.23 -3.60 -5.18
C ASN A 33 8.96 -2.99 -4.55
N LEU A 34 7.77 -3.31 -5.07
CA LEU A 34 6.52 -3.18 -4.33
C LEU A 34 6.41 -4.33 -3.33
N LEU A 35 6.26 -3.99 -2.05
CA LEU A 35 6.17 -4.95 -0.96
C LEU A 35 4.78 -5.58 -0.88
N GLN A 36 4.74 -6.84 -0.41
CA GLN A 36 3.48 -7.56 -0.21
C GLN A 36 2.68 -6.98 0.97
N ASN A 37 1.38 -7.33 1.01
CA ASN A 37 0.49 -6.99 2.12
C ASN A 37 0.45 -5.48 2.42
N ARG A 38 0.47 -4.65 1.38
CA ARG A 38 0.36 -3.18 1.51
C ARG A 38 1.51 -2.52 2.27
N ALA A 39 2.67 -3.17 2.34
CA ALA A 39 3.82 -2.68 3.09
C ALA A 39 4.63 -1.58 2.37
N GLY A 40 4.08 -1.00 1.27
CA GLY A 40 4.72 0.07 0.52
C GLY A 40 5.76 -0.41 -0.50
N LYS A 41 6.89 0.27 -0.60
CA LYS A 41 7.99 -0.08 -1.52
C LYS A 41 9.34 -0.08 -0.84
N THR A 42 10.30 -0.71 -1.48
CA THR A 42 11.74 -0.60 -1.18
C THR A 42 12.48 -0.01 -2.38
N THR A 43 13.78 0.26 -2.25
CA THR A 43 14.65 0.65 -3.37
C THR A 43 14.67 -0.43 -4.44
N SER A 44 14.75 -0.03 -5.71
CA SER A 44 14.78 -0.97 -6.82
C SER A 44 16.21 -1.50 -7.04
N ASN A 45 16.34 -2.81 -7.24
CA ASN A 45 17.58 -3.44 -7.64
C ASN A 45 17.84 -3.35 -9.17
N TYR A 46 16.84 -2.87 -9.91
CA TYR A 46 16.90 -2.74 -11.36
C TYR A 46 16.25 -1.43 -11.80
N VAL A 47 16.95 -0.66 -12.61
CA VAL A 47 16.43 0.55 -13.26
C VAL A 47 16.70 0.41 -14.74
N PRO A 48 15.71 0.66 -15.64
CA PRO A 48 15.92 0.57 -17.07
C PRO A 48 16.92 1.62 -17.54
N ASN A 49 17.90 1.21 -18.35
CA ASN A 49 18.96 2.08 -18.86
C ASN A 49 18.53 2.87 -20.10
N GLU A 50 17.48 2.40 -20.81
CA GLU A 50 17.03 2.96 -22.06
C GLU A 50 15.51 2.96 -22.18
N GLY A 51 14.98 3.84 -23.03
CA GLY A 51 13.58 3.89 -23.38
C GLY A 51 12.76 4.79 -22.47
N LYS A 52 11.45 4.59 -22.50
CA LYS A 52 10.47 5.36 -21.72
C LYS A 52 9.60 4.42 -20.88
N SER A 53 9.47 4.76 -19.62
CA SER A 53 8.60 4.10 -18.65
C SER A 53 7.28 4.84 -18.50
N THR A 54 6.26 4.19 -17.92
CA THR A 54 5.06 4.89 -17.47
C THR A 54 5.43 5.76 -16.26
N GLY A 55 5.18 7.06 -16.34
CA GLY A 55 5.43 8.00 -15.26
C GLY A 55 4.34 7.98 -14.22
N TYR A 56 4.70 8.28 -13.00
CA TYR A 56 3.81 8.60 -11.89
C TYR A 56 4.26 9.89 -11.21
N ILE A 57 3.33 10.57 -10.57
CA ILE A 57 3.58 11.76 -9.78
C ILE A 57 3.20 11.53 -8.32
N GLU A 58 3.62 12.43 -7.46
CA GLU A 58 3.21 12.42 -6.06
C GLU A 58 1.68 12.37 -5.93
N ASN A 59 1.18 11.61 -4.99
CA ASN A 59 -0.23 11.29 -4.73
C ASN A 59 -0.87 10.30 -5.73
N ASP A 60 -0.16 9.77 -6.70
CA ASP A 60 -0.64 8.65 -7.50
C ASP A 60 -0.65 7.35 -6.70
N ILE A 61 -1.50 6.41 -7.13
CA ILE A 61 -1.63 5.10 -6.51
C ILE A 61 -1.05 4.05 -7.45
N LEU A 62 -0.03 3.34 -6.98
CA LEU A 62 0.64 2.28 -7.74
C LEU A 62 0.17 0.91 -7.25
N ILE A 63 -0.30 0.06 -8.17
CA ILE A 63 -0.83 -1.28 -7.87
C ILE A 63 -0.07 -2.31 -8.68
N GLY A 64 0.50 -3.31 -8.02
CA GLY A 64 1.09 -4.47 -8.69
C GLY A 64 0.03 -5.31 -9.39
N ASN A 65 0.08 -5.37 -10.73
CA ASN A 65 -0.94 -6.05 -11.53
C ASN A 65 -0.72 -7.55 -11.66
N ILE A 66 0.47 -8.07 -11.34
CA ILE A 66 0.77 -9.51 -11.31
C ILE A 66 0.51 -10.07 -9.93
N ARG A 67 -0.21 -11.20 -9.87
CA ARG A 67 -0.57 -11.86 -8.62
C ARG A 67 -1.25 -10.91 -7.64
N PRO A 68 -2.44 -10.39 -7.96
CA PRO A 68 -3.13 -9.40 -7.13
C PRO A 68 -3.33 -9.85 -5.67
N TYR A 69 -3.38 -11.17 -5.41
CA TYR A 69 -3.45 -11.72 -4.06
C TYR A 69 -2.25 -11.37 -3.16
N LEU A 70 -1.13 -10.90 -3.73
CA LEU A 70 0.00 -10.38 -2.96
C LEU A 70 -0.25 -8.98 -2.38
N LYS A 71 -1.34 -8.32 -2.80
CA LYS A 71 -1.80 -7.02 -2.27
C LYS A 71 -0.71 -5.95 -2.28
N LYS A 72 0.00 -5.87 -3.41
CA LYS A 72 1.07 -4.89 -3.62
C LYS A 72 0.47 -3.57 -4.05
N ILE A 73 0.52 -2.57 -3.19
CA ILE A 73 0.02 -1.22 -3.42
C ILE A 73 0.88 -0.20 -2.68
N TRP A 74 1.07 0.96 -3.29
CA TRP A 74 1.82 2.06 -2.70
C TRP A 74 1.21 3.41 -3.10
N TYR A 75 1.16 4.35 -2.15
CA TYR A 75 0.79 5.74 -2.36
C TYR A 75 2.07 6.53 -2.60
N ALA A 76 2.17 7.18 -3.77
CA ALA A 76 3.40 7.82 -4.21
C ALA A 76 3.72 9.07 -3.38
N ASP A 77 4.91 9.09 -2.80
CA ASP A 77 5.48 10.23 -2.06
C ASP A 77 6.51 11.02 -2.89
N CYS A 78 6.71 10.65 -4.15
CA CYS A 78 7.61 11.29 -5.10
C CYS A 78 7.16 11.06 -6.53
N ASN A 79 7.82 11.72 -7.48
CA ASN A 79 7.65 11.47 -8.91
C ASN A 79 8.63 10.41 -9.40
N GLY A 80 8.23 9.60 -10.38
CA GLY A 80 9.10 8.58 -10.93
C GLY A 80 8.47 7.79 -12.08
N GLY A 81 8.95 6.56 -12.26
CA GLY A 81 8.49 5.70 -13.34
C GLY A 81 8.32 4.25 -12.94
N THR A 82 7.54 3.53 -13.73
CA THR A 82 7.22 2.12 -13.50
C THR A 82 7.16 1.32 -14.80
N ASN A 83 7.17 -0.01 -14.69
CA ASN A 83 6.98 -0.91 -15.82
C ASN A 83 5.49 -1.23 -16.07
N GLY A 84 5.20 -1.99 -17.13
CA GLY A 84 3.84 -2.34 -17.53
C GLY A 84 3.10 -3.29 -16.58
N ASP A 85 3.78 -3.86 -15.59
CA ASP A 85 3.21 -4.77 -14.60
C ASP A 85 2.77 -4.05 -13.30
N VAL A 86 2.98 -2.74 -13.24
CA VAL A 86 2.44 -1.86 -12.20
C VAL A 86 1.45 -0.89 -12.85
N LEU A 87 0.26 -0.83 -12.32
CA LEU A 87 -0.77 0.12 -12.71
C LEU A 87 -0.60 1.40 -11.91
N VAL A 88 -0.65 2.54 -12.60
CA VAL A 88 -0.62 3.86 -11.97
C VAL A 88 -1.99 4.48 -12.12
N ILE A 89 -2.64 4.79 -11.01
CA ILE A 89 -3.94 5.46 -10.97
C ILE A 89 -3.75 6.89 -10.49
N HIS A 90 -4.13 7.82 -11.34
CA HIS A 90 -4.16 9.24 -11.07
C HIS A 90 -5.58 9.68 -10.71
N THR A 91 -5.78 10.40 -9.60
CA THR A 91 -7.08 10.91 -9.19
C THR A 91 -7.45 12.14 -10.02
N THR A 92 -8.61 12.12 -10.67
CA THR A 92 -9.07 13.19 -11.57
C THR A 92 -10.25 13.98 -11.03
N ASP A 93 -11.06 13.41 -10.15
CA ASP A 93 -12.22 14.07 -9.54
C ASP A 93 -11.79 14.89 -8.30
N LYS A 94 -12.09 16.19 -8.31
CA LYS A 94 -11.81 17.09 -7.18
C LYS A 94 -12.59 16.77 -5.91
N ASN A 95 -13.67 15.98 -6.02
CA ASN A 95 -14.45 15.51 -4.89
C ASN A 95 -13.79 14.32 -4.17
N ILE A 96 -12.66 13.82 -4.67
CA ILE A 96 -11.96 12.67 -4.12
C ILE A 96 -10.57 13.09 -3.63
N ASN A 97 -10.33 12.89 -2.34
CA ASN A 97 -9.00 12.97 -1.76
C ASN A 97 -8.16 11.76 -2.24
N PRO A 98 -6.99 11.94 -2.86
CA PRO A 98 -6.19 10.84 -3.40
C PRO A 98 -5.81 9.80 -2.34
N LYS A 99 -5.54 10.23 -1.11
CA LYS A 99 -5.21 9.33 0.00
C LYS A 99 -6.41 8.53 0.48
N PHE A 100 -7.61 9.10 0.42
CA PHE A 100 -8.86 8.37 0.67
C PHE A 100 -9.08 7.29 -0.40
N LEU A 101 -8.86 7.62 -1.68
CA LEU A 101 -8.92 6.65 -2.77
C LEU A 101 -7.91 5.50 -2.55
N TYR A 102 -6.67 5.84 -2.15
CA TYR A 102 -5.67 4.83 -1.79
C TYR A 102 -6.17 3.90 -0.68
N GLN A 103 -6.78 4.42 0.39
CA GLN A 103 -7.30 3.58 1.48
C GLN A 103 -8.39 2.60 1.00
N ILE A 104 -9.25 3.03 0.07
CA ILE A 104 -10.28 2.18 -0.53
C ILE A 104 -9.65 1.09 -1.40
N LEU A 105 -8.64 1.43 -2.23
CA LEU A 105 -7.95 0.47 -3.09
C LEU A 105 -6.97 -0.42 -2.32
N ALA A 106 -6.59 -0.03 -1.10
CA ALA A 106 -5.82 -0.86 -0.19
C ALA A 106 -6.69 -1.83 0.64
N ASP A 107 -8.01 -1.73 0.57
CA ASP A 107 -8.93 -2.63 1.28
C ASP A 107 -8.93 -4.04 0.68
N GLU A 108 -9.22 -5.05 1.53
CA GLU A 108 -9.32 -6.46 1.14
C GLU A 108 -10.32 -6.68 0.01
N ARG A 109 -11.47 -6.01 0.10
CA ARG A 109 -12.58 -6.10 -0.87
C ARG A 109 -12.16 -5.73 -2.29
N PHE A 110 -11.25 -4.76 -2.45
CA PHE A 110 -10.71 -4.41 -3.77
C PHE A 110 -9.82 -5.53 -4.32
N PHE A 111 -8.96 -6.13 -3.51
CA PHE A 111 -8.10 -7.23 -3.97
C PHE A 111 -8.89 -8.49 -4.28
N ASP A 112 -9.93 -8.79 -3.50
CA ASP A 112 -10.86 -9.90 -3.77
C ASP A 112 -11.60 -9.68 -5.09
N TYR A 113 -12.13 -8.48 -5.32
CA TYR A 113 -12.74 -8.10 -6.58
C TYR A 113 -11.75 -8.22 -7.76
N ASN A 114 -10.54 -7.71 -7.60
CA ASN A 114 -9.50 -7.80 -8.63
C ASN A 114 -9.13 -9.26 -8.94
N MET A 115 -9.06 -10.13 -7.94
CA MET A 115 -8.80 -11.56 -8.13
C MET A 115 -9.95 -12.28 -8.83
N GLN A 116 -11.22 -11.95 -8.55
CA GLN A 116 -12.39 -12.53 -9.23
C GLN A 116 -12.36 -12.27 -10.75
N HIS A 117 -11.77 -11.16 -11.18
CA HIS A 117 -11.69 -10.76 -12.59
C HIS A 117 -10.29 -11.00 -13.20
N ALA A 118 -9.34 -11.52 -12.42
CA ALA A 118 -7.98 -11.77 -12.88
C ALA A 118 -7.93 -12.88 -13.95
N LYS A 119 -6.99 -12.76 -14.90
CA LYS A 119 -6.78 -13.75 -15.96
C LYS A 119 -5.41 -14.41 -15.77
N GLY A 120 -5.35 -15.70 -16.09
CA GLY A 120 -4.13 -16.52 -16.04
C GLY A 120 -4.05 -17.40 -14.78
N ALA A 121 -3.80 -18.69 -14.96
CA ALA A 121 -3.81 -19.66 -13.85
C ALA A 121 -2.54 -19.61 -12.99
N LYS A 122 -1.36 -19.56 -13.59
CA LYS A 122 -0.07 -19.62 -12.86
C LYS A 122 0.42 -18.26 -12.36
N MET A 123 0.16 -17.21 -13.15
CA MET A 123 0.51 -15.82 -12.84
C MET A 123 -0.68 -14.90 -13.17
N PRO A 124 -1.71 -14.91 -12.33
CA PRO A 124 -2.91 -14.11 -12.59
C PRO A 124 -2.55 -12.63 -12.69
N ARG A 125 -3.14 -11.96 -13.68
CA ARG A 125 -3.06 -10.52 -13.87
C ARG A 125 -4.44 -9.92 -13.74
N GLY A 126 -4.55 -8.82 -13.00
CA GLY A 126 -5.79 -8.07 -12.88
C GLY A 126 -6.28 -7.57 -14.23
N ASN A 127 -7.58 -7.51 -14.39
CA ASN A 127 -8.23 -6.98 -15.58
C ASN A 127 -8.37 -5.46 -15.45
N LYS A 128 -7.61 -4.72 -16.26
CA LYS A 128 -7.54 -3.24 -16.22
C LYS A 128 -8.92 -2.58 -16.41
N GLU A 129 -9.76 -3.12 -17.28
CA GLU A 129 -11.11 -2.60 -17.54
C GLU A 129 -12.00 -2.82 -16.31
N LYS A 130 -11.97 -4.01 -15.74
CA LYS A 130 -12.74 -4.34 -14.53
C LYS A 130 -12.28 -3.56 -13.31
N ILE A 131 -10.99 -3.29 -13.17
CA ILE A 131 -10.48 -2.43 -12.09
C ILE A 131 -11.12 -1.05 -12.15
N MET A 132 -11.30 -0.46 -13.35
CA MET A 132 -11.96 0.84 -13.50
C MET A 132 -13.48 0.83 -13.26
N GLU A 133 -14.11 -0.35 -13.27
CA GLU A 133 -15.52 -0.52 -12.89
C GLU A 133 -15.72 -0.66 -11.36
N TYR A 134 -14.64 -0.80 -10.58
CA TYR A 134 -14.74 -0.92 -9.11
C TYR A 134 -15.40 0.31 -8.50
N LEU A 135 -16.40 0.10 -7.62
CA LEU A 135 -17.19 1.20 -7.07
C LEU A 135 -16.50 1.88 -5.88
N ILE A 136 -16.38 3.18 -5.97
CA ILE A 136 -15.78 4.08 -4.98
C ILE A 136 -16.89 4.86 -4.27
N PRO A 137 -17.00 4.81 -2.93
CA PRO A 137 -17.97 5.60 -2.18
C PRO A 137 -17.56 7.06 -2.10
N VAL A 138 -18.44 7.95 -2.51
CA VAL A 138 -18.27 9.41 -2.42
C VAL A 138 -19.24 9.94 -1.36
N PRO A 139 -18.76 10.29 -0.16
CA PRO A 139 -19.62 10.89 0.87
C PRO A 139 -20.04 12.30 0.45
N TYR A 140 -21.26 12.69 0.75
CA TYR A 140 -21.82 14.03 0.49
C TYR A 140 -21.56 14.55 -0.94
N PRO A 141 -22.03 13.85 -2.00
CA PRO A 141 -21.65 14.11 -3.39
C PRO A 141 -22.00 15.54 -3.88
N ASN A 142 -22.99 16.19 -3.23
CA ASN A 142 -23.47 17.53 -3.57
C ASN A 142 -22.84 18.66 -2.71
N ASP A 143 -21.89 18.34 -1.85
CA ASP A 143 -21.23 19.28 -0.93
C ASP A 143 -19.72 18.93 -0.86
N LEU A 144 -18.94 19.61 -1.70
CA LEU A 144 -17.51 19.36 -1.86
C LEU A 144 -16.75 19.49 -0.53
N GLU A 145 -16.99 20.57 0.21
CA GLU A 145 -16.28 20.85 1.45
C GLU A 145 -16.56 19.77 2.49
N LYS A 146 -17.83 19.40 2.64
CA LYS A 146 -18.23 18.36 3.58
C LYS A 146 -17.73 16.99 3.14
N SER A 147 -17.70 16.72 1.83
CA SER A 147 -17.16 15.48 1.26
C SER A 147 -15.68 15.31 1.60
N ILE A 148 -14.87 16.32 1.29
CA ILE A 148 -13.42 16.28 1.54
C ILE A 148 -13.14 16.19 3.04
N ASN A 149 -13.80 16.99 3.87
CA ASN A 149 -13.64 16.95 5.33
C ASN A 149 -13.94 15.55 5.92
N GLU A 150 -14.96 14.86 5.41
CA GLU A 150 -15.29 13.51 5.88
C GLU A 150 -14.25 12.48 5.42
N GLN A 151 -13.77 12.57 4.18
CA GLN A 151 -12.70 11.73 3.65
C GLN A 151 -11.40 11.90 4.45
N GLU A 152 -11.02 13.15 4.76
CA GLU A 152 -9.83 13.45 5.57
C GLU A 152 -9.93 12.90 6.99
N LYS A 153 -11.11 12.95 7.62
CA LYS A 153 -11.33 12.31 8.92
C LYS A 153 -11.11 10.81 8.87
N ILE A 154 -11.66 10.15 7.84
CA ILE A 154 -11.47 8.71 7.63
C ILE A 154 -9.99 8.39 7.45
N VAL A 155 -9.29 9.12 6.58
CA VAL A 155 -7.85 8.96 6.35
C VAL A 155 -7.07 9.14 7.65
N SER A 156 -7.35 10.20 8.42
CA SER A 156 -6.67 10.47 9.69
C SER A 156 -6.84 9.33 10.71
N ILE A 157 -8.03 8.73 10.77
CA ILE A 157 -8.29 7.60 11.66
C ILE A 157 -7.50 6.37 11.21
N LEU A 158 -7.55 6.03 9.90
CA LEU A 158 -6.85 4.87 9.35
C LEU A 158 -5.33 4.99 9.46
N ASP A 159 -4.77 6.18 9.24
CA ASP A 159 -3.34 6.44 9.43
C ASP A 159 -2.90 6.23 10.90
N LYS A 160 -3.70 6.69 11.86
CA LYS A 160 -3.43 6.45 13.29
C LYS A 160 -3.43 4.95 13.63
N PHE A 161 -4.40 4.19 13.09
CA PHE A 161 -4.41 2.74 13.28
C PHE A 161 -3.20 2.07 12.63
N ASN A 162 -2.79 2.50 11.45
CA ASN A 162 -1.62 1.96 10.77
C ASN A 162 -0.33 2.18 11.60
N ILE A 163 -0.14 3.39 12.15
CA ILE A 163 0.99 3.69 13.05
C ILE A 163 0.95 2.80 14.29
N LEU A 164 -0.22 2.64 14.92
CA LEU A 164 -0.37 1.81 16.13
C LEU A 164 -0.08 0.33 15.85
N THR A 165 -0.54 -0.20 14.72
CA THR A 165 -0.30 -1.61 14.37
C THR A 165 1.14 -1.88 13.96
N SER A 166 1.82 -0.96 13.28
CA SER A 166 3.24 -1.10 12.95
C SER A 166 4.12 -1.01 14.19
N SER A 167 3.82 -0.11 15.15
CA SER A 167 4.56 -0.01 16.40
C SER A 167 4.34 -1.21 17.33
N ILE A 168 3.18 -1.84 17.31
CA ILE A 168 2.90 -3.08 18.05
C ILE A 168 3.72 -4.25 17.47
N THR A 169 3.86 -4.36 16.15
CA THR A 169 4.65 -5.40 15.49
C THR A 169 6.15 -5.24 15.70
N GLU A 170 6.65 -4.03 15.88
CA GLU A 170 8.06 -3.77 16.18
C GLU A 170 8.36 -3.82 17.69
N GLY A 171 7.46 -3.34 18.54
CA GLY A 171 7.65 -3.25 19.99
C GLY A 171 7.42 -4.54 20.75
N LEU A 172 6.39 -5.32 20.40
CA LEU A 172 6.03 -6.58 21.07
C LEU A 172 7.13 -7.66 21.04
N PRO A 173 7.81 -7.95 19.93
CA PRO A 173 8.90 -8.93 19.93
C PRO A 173 10.03 -8.55 20.88
N ARG A 174 10.38 -7.27 20.95
CA ARG A 174 11.40 -6.78 21.89
C ARG A 174 10.94 -6.86 23.34
N GLU A 175 9.68 -6.57 23.64
CA GLU A 175 9.14 -6.71 24.97
C GLU A 175 9.10 -8.18 25.42
N ILE A 176 8.72 -9.10 24.55
CA ILE A 176 8.75 -10.54 24.82
C ILE A 176 10.17 -11.00 25.15
N GLU A 177 11.18 -10.58 24.36
CA GLU A 177 12.59 -10.89 24.62
C GLU A 177 13.07 -10.38 25.98
N LEU A 178 12.72 -9.14 26.32
CA LEU A 178 13.08 -8.53 27.63
C LEU A 178 12.40 -9.26 28.79
N ARG A 179 11.13 -9.66 28.65
CA ARG A 179 10.40 -10.43 29.65
C ARG A 179 11.00 -11.84 29.82
N GLN A 180 11.45 -12.45 28.75
CA GLN A 180 12.11 -13.74 28.81
C GLN A 180 13.44 -13.70 29.54
N LYS A 181 14.29 -12.67 29.27
CA LYS A 181 15.53 -12.41 30.02
C LYS A 181 15.26 -12.16 31.50
N GLN A 182 14.23 -11.39 31.83
CA GLN A 182 13.81 -11.14 33.22
C GLN A 182 13.38 -12.43 33.90
N TYR A 183 12.61 -13.28 33.24
CA TYR A 183 12.19 -14.58 33.75
C TYR A 183 13.40 -15.49 34.03
N GLU A 184 14.35 -15.60 33.10
CA GLU A 184 15.58 -16.40 33.24
C GLU A 184 16.43 -15.91 34.41
N TYR A 185 16.57 -14.60 34.57
CA TYR A 185 17.28 -14.00 35.70
C TYR A 185 16.66 -14.41 37.04
N TYR A 186 15.36 -14.22 37.21
CA TYR A 186 14.68 -14.57 38.46
C TYR A 186 14.66 -16.09 38.70
N ARG A 187 14.50 -16.89 37.65
CA ARG A 187 14.57 -18.35 37.76
C ARG A 187 15.94 -18.80 38.28
N ASN A 188 17.00 -18.28 37.72
CA ASN A 188 18.37 -18.61 38.16
C ASN A 188 18.62 -18.20 39.61
N MET A 189 18.15 -17.01 39.98
CA MET A 189 18.27 -16.52 41.34
C MET A 189 17.49 -17.38 42.36
N LEU A 190 16.27 -17.78 42.03
CA LEU A 190 15.41 -18.58 42.92
C LEU A 190 15.83 -20.02 43.03
N LEU A 191 16.52 -20.58 42.02
CA LEU A 191 17.01 -21.95 41.98
C LEU A 191 18.48 -22.09 42.41
N SER A 192 19.17 -21.02 42.73
CA SER A 192 20.51 -21.02 43.27
C SER A 192 20.50 -21.30 44.75
N PHE A 193 20.42 -22.58 45.14
CA PHE A 193 20.57 -23.02 46.53
C PHE A 193 22.03 -23.11 46.92
N PRO A 194 22.44 -22.75 48.16
CA PRO A 194 23.79 -22.95 48.63
C PRO A 194 24.09 -24.44 48.66
N ARG A 195 25.19 -24.85 48.09
CA ARG A 195 25.69 -26.23 48.24
C ARG A 195 26.42 -26.31 49.59
N GLU A 196 25.99 -27.22 50.45
CA GLU A 196 26.79 -27.56 51.62
C GLU A 196 28.07 -28.25 51.11
N GLU A 197 29.20 -27.60 51.34
CA GLU A 197 30.50 -28.22 51.14
C GLU A 197 30.65 -29.33 52.20
N LYS A 198 30.79 -30.58 51.75
CA LYS A 198 31.14 -31.75 52.58
C LYS A 198 32.63 -31.83 52.76
#